data_be0bf117f02d9c8b809a54105778064e
#
_entry.id   be0bf117f02d9c8b809a54105778064e
#
_cell.length_a   1.000
_cell.length_b   1.000
_cell.length_c   1.000
_cell.angle_alpha   90.00
_cell.angle_beta   90.00
_cell.angle_gamma   90.00
#
_symmetry.space_group_name_H-M   'P 1'
#
loop_
_entity.id
_entity.type
_entity.pdbx_description
1 polymer ?
#
loop_
_entity_poly.entity_id
_entity_poly.type
_entity_poly.pdbx_seq_one_letter_code
_entity_poly.pdbx_strand_id
1 'polypeptide(L)'
;MMGIKTILRDKLRNAQRVAVLGIGSQLRADDAAGLLIAKELKTYLKDNKKRNQLKVFLGETAPENLTGQIKKFKPTHLIVIDAVDFHLKTGALRVVDIRTEAGVSFSTHRVPIGILRDYLYKSIYCETILIGMQPGSTEFCGCLSQGVRESTQAASKEIREVLKNFI
;
A
#
# COMPACT_ATOMS: atom_id res chain seq x y z
N MET A 1 -10.25 14.36 -12.10
CA MET A 1 -9.25 13.83 -11.11
C MET A 1 -8.52 12.68 -11.79
N MET A 2 -7.18 12.70 -11.82
CA MET A 2 -6.40 11.60 -12.44
C MET A 2 -6.62 10.31 -11.62
N GLY A 3 -6.93 9.20 -12.32
CA GLY A 3 -7.10 7.90 -11.68
C GLY A 3 -5.78 7.38 -11.07
N ILE A 4 -5.87 6.54 -10.04
CA ILE A 4 -4.73 5.96 -9.32
C ILE A 4 -3.75 5.27 -10.28
N LYS A 5 -4.25 4.60 -11.30
CA LYS A 5 -3.47 3.91 -12.35
C LYS A 5 -2.52 4.85 -13.08
N THR A 6 -2.99 6.04 -13.45
CA THR A 6 -2.17 7.04 -14.17
C THR A 6 -1.07 7.59 -13.28
N ILE A 7 -1.41 7.94 -12.03
CA ILE A 7 -0.44 8.46 -11.05
C ILE A 7 0.63 7.41 -10.73
N LEU A 8 0.24 6.16 -10.54
CA LEU A 8 1.19 5.08 -10.26
C LEU A 8 2.12 4.81 -11.45
N ARG A 9 1.61 4.83 -12.68
CA ARG A 9 2.45 4.67 -13.88
C ARG A 9 3.51 5.75 -13.99
N ASP A 10 3.14 6.99 -13.69
CA ASP A 10 4.08 8.12 -13.71
C ASP A 10 5.14 7.98 -12.61
N LYS A 11 4.71 7.71 -11.38
CA LYS A 11 5.63 7.54 -10.23
C LYS A 11 6.56 6.32 -10.37
N LEU A 12 6.15 5.28 -11.08
CA LEU A 12 6.95 4.07 -11.30
C LEU A 12 7.74 4.07 -12.62
N ARG A 13 7.77 5.18 -13.35
CA ARG A 13 8.40 5.27 -14.67
C ARG A 13 9.87 4.79 -14.67
N ASN A 14 10.61 5.12 -13.61
CA ASN A 14 12.02 4.78 -13.46
C ASN A 14 12.26 3.60 -12.48
N ALA A 15 11.20 2.90 -12.10
CA ALA A 15 11.31 1.79 -11.17
C ALA A 15 11.97 0.57 -11.84
N GLN A 16 12.94 -0.02 -11.16
CA GLN A 16 13.60 -1.25 -11.58
C GLN A 16 13.08 -2.46 -10.79
N ARG A 17 12.88 -2.28 -9.50
CA ARG A 17 12.28 -3.26 -8.59
C ARG A 17 11.23 -2.59 -7.73
N VAL A 18 10.06 -3.20 -7.66
CA VAL A 18 8.92 -2.68 -6.91
C VAL A 18 8.58 -3.63 -5.76
N ALA A 19 8.44 -3.08 -4.57
CA ALA A 19 7.83 -3.77 -3.45
C ALA A 19 6.42 -3.20 -3.21
N VAL A 20 5.51 -4.06 -2.77
CA VAL A 20 4.19 -3.66 -2.27
C VAL A 20 4.10 -4.07 -0.81
N LEU A 21 3.66 -3.17 0.05
CA LEU A 21 3.46 -3.40 1.48
C LEU A 21 2.01 -3.06 1.83
N GLY A 22 1.22 -4.08 2.12
CA GLY A 22 -0.15 -3.89 2.62
C GLY A 22 -0.16 -3.84 4.13
N ILE A 23 -0.80 -2.82 4.69
CA ILE A 23 -0.91 -2.57 6.11
C ILE A 23 -2.38 -2.68 6.52
N GLY A 24 -2.64 -3.06 7.76
CA GLY A 24 -3.96 -3.11 8.35
C GLY A 24 -4.24 -4.38 9.14
N SER A 25 -5.33 -4.38 9.90
CA SER A 25 -5.79 -5.50 10.72
C SER A 25 -7.08 -6.11 10.17
N GLN A 26 -7.07 -7.41 9.93
CA GLN A 26 -8.29 -8.15 9.55
C GLN A 26 -9.37 -8.16 10.64
N LEU A 27 -9.01 -7.83 11.87
CA LEU A 27 -9.92 -7.77 13.01
C LEU A 27 -10.62 -6.42 13.16
N ARG A 28 -10.30 -5.43 12.30
CA ARG A 28 -10.75 -4.04 12.47
C ARG A 28 -11.41 -3.49 11.21
N ALA A 29 -12.55 -4.05 10.82
CA ALA A 29 -13.37 -3.56 9.70
C ALA A 29 -12.53 -3.05 8.50
N ASP A 30 -12.66 -1.78 8.12
CA ASP A 30 -12.04 -1.19 6.94
C ASP A 30 -10.52 -0.99 7.06
N ASP A 31 -9.97 -1.09 8.27
CA ASP A 31 -8.52 -1.12 8.48
C ASP A 31 -7.84 -2.27 7.71
N ALA A 32 -8.58 -3.33 7.43
CA ALA A 32 -8.11 -4.47 6.65
C ALA A 32 -7.81 -4.18 5.16
N ALA A 33 -8.27 -3.05 4.62
CA ALA A 33 -8.28 -2.80 3.17
C ALA A 33 -6.91 -2.93 2.52
N GLY A 34 -5.89 -2.29 3.07
CA GLY A 34 -4.53 -2.34 2.53
C GLY A 34 -3.94 -3.75 2.53
N LEU A 35 -4.15 -4.48 3.63
CA LEU A 35 -3.72 -5.87 3.76
C LEU A 35 -4.45 -6.79 2.76
N LEU A 36 -5.74 -6.60 2.53
CA LEU A 36 -6.53 -7.40 1.60
C LEU A 36 -6.08 -7.20 0.14
N ILE A 37 -5.83 -5.95 -0.27
CA ILE A 37 -5.27 -5.64 -1.59
C ILE A 37 -3.92 -6.35 -1.75
N ALA A 38 -3.03 -6.26 -0.77
CA ALA A 38 -1.74 -6.91 -0.83
C ALA A 38 -1.85 -8.45 -0.90
N LYS A 39 -2.79 -9.07 -0.18
CA LYS A 39 -3.05 -10.51 -0.24
C LYS A 39 -3.50 -10.94 -1.64
N GLU A 40 -4.39 -10.19 -2.26
CA GLU A 40 -4.88 -10.46 -3.61
C GLU A 40 -3.74 -10.34 -4.64
N LEU A 41 -2.93 -9.28 -4.57
CA LEU A 41 -1.74 -9.11 -5.40
C LEU A 41 -0.73 -10.24 -5.19
N LYS A 42 -0.49 -10.66 -3.96
CA LYS A 42 0.42 -11.77 -3.63
C LYS A 42 -0.05 -13.10 -4.22
N THR A 43 -1.36 -13.35 -4.20
CA THR A 43 -1.96 -14.55 -4.82
C THR A 43 -1.77 -14.52 -6.34
N TYR A 44 -2.06 -13.39 -6.98
CA TYR A 44 -1.83 -13.21 -8.42
C TYR A 44 -0.37 -13.47 -8.82
N LEU A 45 0.60 -13.06 -7.99
CA LEU A 45 2.02 -13.24 -8.28
C LEU A 45 2.52 -14.68 -8.11
N LYS A 46 1.80 -15.56 -7.40
CA LYS A 46 2.21 -16.97 -7.23
C LYS A 46 2.32 -17.69 -8.58
N ASP A 47 1.47 -17.33 -9.52
CA ASP A 47 1.41 -17.95 -10.85
C ASP A 47 2.42 -17.37 -11.84
N ASN A 48 3.14 -16.30 -11.48
CA ASN A 48 4.08 -15.61 -12.33
C ASN A 48 5.53 -15.90 -11.93
N LYS A 49 6.33 -16.37 -12.89
CA LYS A 49 7.71 -16.85 -12.65
C LYS A 49 8.77 -15.74 -12.48
N LYS A 50 8.47 -14.49 -12.87
CA LYS A 50 9.43 -13.37 -12.80
C LYS A 50 9.38 -12.65 -11.45
N ARG A 51 9.83 -13.32 -10.37
CA ARG A 51 9.76 -12.79 -9.00
C ARG A 51 10.90 -11.84 -8.63
N ASN A 52 11.81 -11.53 -9.54
CA ASN A 52 13.01 -10.76 -9.20
C ASN A 52 12.79 -9.24 -9.18
N GLN A 53 11.73 -8.74 -9.82
CA GLN A 53 11.46 -7.32 -9.93
C GLN A 53 10.23 -6.85 -9.12
N LEU A 54 9.40 -7.78 -8.64
CA LEU A 54 8.21 -7.47 -7.87
C LEU A 54 8.06 -8.39 -6.67
N LYS A 55 7.85 -7.81 -5.47
CA LYS A 55 7.59 -8.57 -4.24
C LYS A 55 6.49 -7.92 -3.41
N VAL A 56 5.60 -8.74 -2.85
CA VAL A 56 4.52 -8.29 -1.98
C VAL A 56 4.78 -8.73 -0.54
N PHE A 57 4.69 -7.78 0.37
CA PHE A 57 4.81 -7.96 1.80
C PHE A 57 3.47 -7.70 2.50
N LEU A 58 3.18 -8.51 3.51
CA LEU A 58 2.00 -8.35 4.35
C LEU A 58 2.46 -7.76 5.68
N GLY A 59 2.26 -6.46 5.85
CA GLY A 59 2.73 -5.69 7.01
C GLY A 59 1.86 -5.87 8.24
N GLU A 60 0.58 -6.24 8.02
CA GLU A 60 -0.38 -6.35 9.10
C GLU A 60 -0.38 -5.10 9.99
N THR A 61 -0.25 -5.24 11.30
CA THR A 61 -0.23 -4.13 12.26
C THR A 61 1.17 -3.66 12.65
N ALA A 62 2.22 -4.31 12.14
CA ALA A 62 3.61 -4.04 12.50
C ALA A 62 4.53 -4.05 11.24
N PRO A 63 4.33 -3.14 10.29
CA PRO A 63 5.09 -3.09 9.04
C PRO A 63 6.59 -2.89 9.25
N GLU A 64 7.00 -2.28 10.36
CA GLU A 64 8.39 -2.09 10.75
C GLU A 64 9.17 -3.40 10.89
N ASN A 65 8.50 -4.50 11.24
CA ASN A 65 9.13 -5.82 11.36
C ASN A 65 9.61 -6.39 10.01
N LEU A 66 9.14 -5.81 8.91
CA LEU A 66 9.49 -6.26 7.55
C LEU A 66 10.63 -5.45 6.93
N THR A 67 11.13 -4.41 7.60
CA THR A 67 12.20 -3.54 7.06
C THR A 67 13.44 -4.31 6.64
N GLY A 68 13.86 -5.32 7.41
CA GLY A 68 14.99 -6.17 7.06
C GLY A 68 14.75 -6.97 5.77
N GLN A 69 13.56 -7.52 5.59
CA GLN A 69 13.19 -8.26 4.37
C GLN A 69 13.06 -7.34 3.16
N ILE A 70 12.51 -6.15 3.34
CA ILE A 70 12.39 -5.12 2.28
C ILE A 70 13.80 -4.69 1.85
N LYS A 71 14.69 -4.39 2.80
CA LYS A 71 16.09 -4.04 2.50
C LYS A 71 16.83 -5.14 1.77
N LYS A 72 16.64 -6.40 2.15
CA LYS A 72 17.23 -7.56 1.45
C LYS A 72 16.74 -7.67 0.01
N PHE A 73 15.49 -7.32 -0.27
CA PHE A 73 14.94 -7.30 -1.63
C PHE A 73 15.49 -6.13 -2.45
N LYS A 74 15.92 -5.03 -1.81
CA LYS A 74 16.47 -3.80 -2.42
C LYS A 74 15.52 -3.21 -3.48
N PRO A 75 14.25 -2.89 -3.17
CA PRO A 75 13.38 -2.24 -4.12
C PRO A 75 13.87 -0.82 -4.41
N THR A 76 13.66 -0.34 -5.64
CA THR A 76 13.82 1.08 -5.96
C THR A 76 12.58 1.88 -5.54
N HIS A 77 11.41 1.21 -5.56
CA HIS A 77 10.13 1.80 -5.16
C HIS A 77 9.35 0.86 -4.26
N LEU A 78 8.75 1.43 -3.22
CA LEU A 78 7.84 0.75 -2.29
C LEU A 78 6.46 1.39 -2.39
N ILE A 79 5.45 0.61 -2.76
CA ILE A 79 4.04 1.01 -2.68
C ILE A 79 3.51 0.54 -1.34
N VAL A 80 3.15 1.47 -0.48
CA VAL A 80 2.46 1.21 0.79
C VAL A 80 0.96 1.40 0.57
N ILE A 81 0.15 0.47 1.05
CA ILE A 81 -1.32 0.53 0.96
C ILE A 81 -1.87 0.41 2.36
N ASP A 82 -2.63 1.42 2.79
CA ASP A 82 -3.16 1.51 4.15
C ASP A 82 -4.54 2.20 4.19
N ALA A 83 -5.28 1.99 5.26
CA ALA A 83 -6.46 2.80 5.56
C ALA A 83 -6.01 4.16 6.11
N VAL A 84 -6.50 5.24 5.55
CA VAL A 84 -6.10 6.61 5.90
C VAL A 84 -7.34 7.49 5.99
N ASP A 85 -7.48 8.22 7.09
CA ASP A 85 -8.56 9.18 7.24
C ASP A 85 -8.20 10.50 6.55
N PHE A 86 -8.87 10.74 5.45
CA PHE A 86 -8.78 11.99 4.66
C PHE A 86 -9.98 12.90 4.85
N HIS A 87 -10.94 12.51 5.71
CA HIS A 87 -12.26 13.14 5.82
C HIS A 87 -13.01 13.16 4.47
N LEU A 88 -12.87 12.09 3.69
CA LEU A 88 -13.54 11.92 2.40
C LEU A 88 -14.67 10.88 2.49
N LYS A 89 -15.33 10.65 1.35
CA LYS A 89 -16.30 9.57 1.23
C LYS A 89 -15.63 8.21 1.46
N THR A 90 -16.29 7.34 2.22
CA THR A 90 -15.89 5.95 2.48
C THR A 90 -15.51 5.23 1.18
N GLY A 91 -14.35 4.61 1.15
CA GLY A 91 -13.78 3.96 -0.02
C GLY A 91 -13.03 4.88 -0.98
N ALA A 92 -12.97 6.19 -0.74
CA ALA A 92 -12.16 7.09 -1.56
C ALA A 92 -10.68 6.69 -1.50
N LEU A 93 -10.02 6.69 -2.65
CA LEU A 93 -8.60 6.36 -2.81
C LEU A 93 -7.79 7.59 -3.18
N ARG A 94 -6.64 7.76 -2.54
CA ARG A 94 -5.66 8.78 -2.88
C ARG A 94 -4.24 8.23 -2.89
N VAL A 95 -3.45 8.71 -3.86
CA VAL A 95 -1.98 8.61 -3.77
C VAL A 95 -1.50 9.83 -2.99
N VAL A 96 -0.81 9.58 -1.89
CA VAL A 96 -0.39 10.61 -0.92
C VAL A 96 1.09 10.90 -1.11
N ASP A 97 1.44 12.18 -1.17
CA ASP A 97 2.84 12.57 -0.99
C ASP A 97 3.13 12.75 0.51
N ILE A 98 3.77 11.74 1.09
CA ILE A 98 4.09 11.69 2.51
C ILE A 98 4.97 12.87 2.96
N ARG A 99 5.65 13.56 2.03
CA ARG A 99 6.53 14.69 2.33
C ARG A 99 5.79 15.99 2.54
N THR A 100 4.66 16.16 1.86
CA THR A 100 3.93 17.45 1.82
C THR A 100 2.64 17.43 2.63
N GLU A 101 2.06 16.26 2.90
CA GLU A 101 0.81 16.13 3.64
C GLU A 101 1.07 15.89 5.14
N ALA A 102 1.63 16.89 5.83
CA ALA A 102 1.71 16.92 7.29
C ALA A 102 0.29 17.06 7.88
N GLY A 103 -0.16 16.08 8.66
CA GLY A 103 -1.47 16.12 9.33
C GLY A 103 -2.50 15.09 8.89
N VAL A 104 -2.19 14.26 7.89
CA VAL A 104 -3.02 13.10 7.59
C VAL A 104 -2.88 12.09 8.75
N SER A 105 -3.97 11.78 9.41
CA SER A 105 -4.00 10.78 10.47
C SER A 105 -3.85 9.40 9.85
N PHE A 106 -2.61 8.94 9.77
CA PHE A 106 -2.31 7.55 9.45
C PHE A 106 -2.83 6.68 10.59
N SER A 107 -3.64 5.69 10.25
CA SER A 107 -4.28 4.78 11.19
C SER A 107 -3.30 4.24 12.26
N THR A 108 -3.83 3.86 13.33
CA THR A 108 -3.45 3.08 14.54
C THR A 108 -2.07 2.41 14.61
N HIS A 109 -1.14 2.60 13.67
CA HIS A 109 0.17 1.95 13.67
C HIS A 109 1.16 2.68 14.59
N ARG A 110 1.94 1.90 15.35
CA ARG A 110 2.91 2.41 16.32
C ARG A 110 4.02 3.25 15.70
N VAL A 111 4.39 2.93 14.46
CA VAL A 111 5.43 3.66 13.72
C VAL A 111 4.80 4.43 12.57
N PRO A 112 4.91 5.76 12.54
CA PRO A 112 4.43 6.57 11.42
C PRO A 112 5.10 6.16 10.11
N ILE A 113 4.31 6.06 9.04
CA ILE A 113 4.78 5.69 7.69
C ILE A 113 5.92 6.60 7.21
N GLY A 114 5.92 7.88 7.62
CA GLY A 114 7.02 8.79 7.33
C GLY A 114 8.37 8.33 7.88
N ILE A 115 8.40 7.74 9.07
CA ILE A 115 9.65 7.19 9.66
C ILE A 115 10.12 5.97 8.86
N LEU A 116 9.21 5.08 8.47
CA LEU A 116 9.53 3.93 7.63
C LEU A 116 10.11 4.38 6.28
N ARG A 117 9.48 5.37 5.62
CA ARG A 117 9.97 5.98 4.39
C ARG A 117 11.39 6.52 4.55
N ASP A 118 11.63 7.36 5.56
CA ASP A 118 12.93 7.99 5.79
C ASP A 118 14.02 6.96 6.05
N TYR A 119 13.70 5.94 6.82
CA TYR A 119 14.61 4.83 7.09
C TYR A 119 14.99 4.06 5.83
N LEU A 120 14.01 3.72 4.98
CA LEU A 120 14.27 2.98 3.74
C LEU A 120 14.99 3.85 2.70
N TYR A 121 14.63 5.12 2.60
CA TYR A 121 15.32 6.06 1.72
C TYR A 121 16.80 6.22 2.09
N LYS A 122 17.09 6.46 3.37
CA LYS A 122 18.48 6.59 3.87
C LYS A 122 19.27 5.28 3.75
N SER A 123 18.63 4.13 3.89
CA SER A 123 19.31 2.82 3.89
C SER A 123 19.58 2.26 2.50
N ILE A 124 18.66 2.44 1.55
CA ILE A 124 18.69 1.77 0.24
C ILE A 124 18.20 2.64 -0.92
N TYR A 125 18.01 3.95 -0.70
CA TYR A 125 17.47 4.90 -1.68
C TYR A 125 16.12 4.49 -2.27
N CYS A 126 15.26 3.86 -1.45
CA CYS A 126 13.94 3.40 -1.87
C CYS A 126 12.93 4.55 -1.82
N GLU A 127 12.32 4.88 -2.95
CA GLU A 127 11.21 5.84 -3.01
C GLU A 127 9.92 5.17 -2.50
N THR A 128 9.17 5.88 -1.68
CA THR A 128 7.93 5.36 -1.09
C THR A 128 6.71 6.11 -1.65
N ILE A 129 5.74 5.34 -2.13
CA ILE A 129 4.45 5.81 -2.64
C ILE A 129 3.39 5.28 -1.68
N LEU A 130 2.60 6.17 -1.08
CA LEU A 130 1.48 5.77 -0.23
C LEU A 130 0.16 5.85 -1.01
N ILE A 131 -0.59 4.77 -0.97
CA ILE A 131 -1.98 4.69 -1.41
C ILE A 131 -2.82 4.58 -0.15
N GLY A 132 -3.57 5.62 0.15
CA GLY A 132 -4.51 5.65 1.26
C GLY A 132 -5.94 5.38 0.78
N MET A 133 -6.68 4.59 1.55
CA MET A 133 -8.12 4.36 1.37
C MET A 133 -8.89 4.91 2.55
N GLN A 134 -9.89 5.76 2.28
CA GLN A 134 -10.76 6.31 3.32
C GLN A 134 -11.60 5.20 3.97
N PRO A 135 -11.43 4.90 5.26
CA PRO A 135 -12.28 3.98 5.97
C PRO A 135 -13.64 4.61 6.31
N GLY A 136 -14.68 3.79 6.42
CA GLY A 136 -15.97 4.18 7.02
C GLY A 136 -16.04 3.80 8.50
N SER A 137 -15.44 2.65 8.86
CA SER A 137 -15.33 2.18 10.25
C SER A 137 -14.04 1.39 10.45
N THR A 138 -13.43 1.53 11.61
CA THR A 138 -12.28 0.73 12.05
C THR A 138 -12.56 -0.02 13.35
N GLU A 139 -13.84 -0.31 13.60
CA GLU A 139 -14.29 -1.03 14.79
C GLU A 139 -13.76 -2.47 14.81
N PHE A 140 -13.52 -2.96 16.02
CA PHE A 140 -13.10 -4.34 16.22
C PHE A 140 -14.25 -5.30 15.89
N CYS A 141 -13.92 -6.41 15.23
CA CYS A 141 -14.88 -7.41 14.73
C CYS A 141 -15.92 -6.86 13.73
N GLY A 142 -15.70 -5.67 13.18
CA GLY A 142 -16.57 -5.10 12.13
C GLY A 142 -16.32 -5.75 10.77
N CYS A 143 -17.34 -5.61 9.89
CA CYS A 143 -17.21 -6.01 8.48
C CYS A 143 -16.72 -4.84 7.64
N LEU A 144 -16.11 -5.13 6.48
CA LEU A 144 -15.80 -4.10 5.49
C LEU A 144 -17.06 -3.34 5.07
N SER A 145 -16.98 -2.02 5.11
CA SER A 145 -17.99 -1.15 4.50
C SER A 145 -18.16 -1.45 3.02
N GLN A 146 -19.35 -1.31 2.48
CA GLN A 146 -19.60 -1.58 1.06
C GLN A 146 -18.68 -0.77 0.15
N GLY A 147 -18.54 0.55 0.40
CA GLY A 147 -17.67 1.42 -0.40
C GLY A 147 -16.19 0.98 -0.36
N VAL A 148 -15.69 0.53 0.80
CA VAL A 148 -14.32 0.01 0.92
C VAL A 148 -14.17 -1.32 0.20
N ARG A 149 -15.14 -2.20 0.27
CA ARG A 149 -15.12 -3.49 -0.44
C ARG A 149 -15.02 -3.30 -1.95
N GLU A 150 -15.87 -2.44 -2.52
CA GLU A 150 -15.88 -2.12 -3.95
C GLU A 150 -14.54 -1.49 -4.38
N SER A 151 -14.05 -0.52 -3.59
CA SER A 151 -12.79 0.15 -3.88
C SER A 151 -11.58 -0.75 -3.73
N THR A 152 -11.58 -1.69 -2.80
CA THR A 152 -10.52 -2.70 -2.64
C THR A 152 -10.39 -3.55 -3.90
N GLN A 153 -11.51 -4.03 -4.45
CA GLN A 153 -11.53 -4.82 -5.70
C GLN A 153 -11.04 -4.01 -6.90
N ALA A 154 -11.53 -2.76 -7.04
CA ALA A 154 -11.12 -1.87 -8.12
C ALA A 154 -9.62 -1.52 -8.03
N ALA A 155 -9.14 -1.15 -6.84
CA ALA A 155 -7.74 -0.82 -6.59
C ALA A 155 -6.80 -2.00 -6.88
N SER A 156 -7.14 -3.19 -6.41
CA SER A 156 -6.39 -4.42 -6.71
C SER A 156 -6.21 -4.61 -8.22
N LYS A 157 -7.28 -4.44 -8.99
CA LYS A 157 -7.25 -4.57 -10.45
C LYS A 157 -6.36 -3.49 -11.09
N GLU A 158 -6.52 -2.23 -10.70
CA GLU A 158 -5.74 -1.12 -11.25
C GLU A 158 -4.24 -1.25 -10.93
N ILE A 159 -3.91 -1.56 -9.68
CA ILE A 159 -2.52 -1.76 -9.24
C ILE A 159 -1.90 -2.95 -9.99
N ARG A 160 -2.62 -4.06 -10.12
CA ARG A 160 -2.17 -5.22 -10.89
C ARG A 160 -1.86 -4.87 -12.35
N GLU A 161 -2.71 -4.07 -13.00
CA GLU A 161 -2.48 -3.61 -14.38
C GLU A 161 -1.19 -2.77 -14.52
N VAL A 162 -0.86 -1.97 -13.53
CA VAL A 162 0.40 -1.20 -13.51
C VAL A 162 1.60 -2.12 -13.27
N LEU A 163 1.46 -3.07 -12.34
CA LEU A 163 2.54 -3.97 -11.94
C LEU A 163 2.88 -5.05 -12.96
N LYS A 164 2.03 -5.28 -13.97
CA LYS A 164 2.32 -6.22 -15.08
C LYS A 164 3.65 -5.94 -15.77
N ASN A 165 4.11 -4.71 -15.80
CA ASN A 165 5.39 -4.34 -16.41
C ASN A 165 6.62 -4.84 -15.63
N PHE A 166 6.43 -5.35 -14.39
CA PHE A 166 7.48 -5.85 -13.50
C PHE A 166 7.42 -7.37 -13.29
N ILE A 167 6.56 -8.05 -14.07
CA ILE A 167 6.34 -9.50 -13.97
C ILE A 167 6.94 -10.20 -15.19
#